data_157b0c1fefbd5e3f97c31c149b3a2bb6
#
_entry.id   157b0c1fefbd5e3f97c31c149b3a2bb6
#
_cell.length_a   1.000
_cell.length_b   1.000
_cell.length_c   1.000
_cell.angle_alpha   90.00
_cell.angle_beta   90.00
_cell.angle_gamma   90.00
#
_symmetry.space_group_name_H-M   'P 1'
#
loop_
_entity.id
_entity.type
_entity.pdbx_description
1 polymer ?
#
loop_
_entity_poly.entity_id
_entity_poly.type
_entity_poly.pdbx_seq_one_letter_code
_entity_poly.pdbx_strand_id
1 'polypeptide(L)'
;MKTTTQTTKEDIILKAENLYFSYDDENSHSLNGLSLEIKRGHKVALMGANGSGKSTFFLCCNGIHRPSSGTLYFNGEPIDYSKKGLLDLRSKVGIIFQDPDNQLFSASVYQEISFGILNLGVSEEKAKVEVEKVIDYLEITPFRHKPTHALSGGQKKQVSIADILVMHPEVIILDEPAAALDPKHTTMVNHIVDRLTDEGITVLMSTHDVNYALEWADDIFLFKDGKVLMHGTPLEVFSNQSALAETNLEQPAVLQLFHSLCRKGILKSSLPLPKNLAVLEKYIENINNQPFYGGKELMNQENRKAILVVSFGTSYEATRKVTIEAIEQDIANAYPDYKLYRAWTSKMILAKIKKRDNLHINNVKEAMEEMIADGITDVIIQPTHVINGIENELMKEDALSYQESFHSIRFGTPLLTSEEDNQTVIDTIAGEFSYLKEDEVLVLMGHGTTHYSNAIYAALDYAFKDKGHPNIFLGTVEAYPSMLSLMKMVKSYAPKKVVLAPFMIVAGDHAKNDMAGDDPDSWYSQFVQEGFQVESVLKGLGEYEGIRRLFVKHVADTLQ
;
A
#
# COMPACT_ATOMS: atom_id res chain seq x y z
N MET A 1 -25.68 -32.52 -24.10
CA MET A 1 -25.26 -33.58 -23.18
C MET A 1 -24.41 -32.92 -22.14
N LYS A 2 -24.94 -32.73 -20.92
CA LYS A 2 -24.21 -32.22 -19.77
C LYS A 2 -23.41 -33.38 -19.19
N THR A 3 -22.11 -33.37 -19.37
CA THR A 3 -21.21 -34.29 -18.65
C THR A 3 -21.05 -33.77 -17.23
N THR A 4 -21.84 -34.30 -16.32
CA THR A 4 -21.59 -34.13 -14.88
C THR A 4 -20.38 -35.02 -14.57
N THR A 5 -19.22 -34.39 -14.40
CA THR A 5 -18.03 -35.07 -13.87
C THR A 5 -18.35 -35.43 -12.43
N GLN A 6 -18.54 -36.73 -12.16
CA GLN A 6 -18.61 -37.25 -10.80
C GLN A 6 -17.21 -37.09 -10.19
N THR A 7 -17.06 -36.14 -9.28
CA THR A 7 -15.86 -36.01 -8.43
C THR A 7 -15.71 -37.31 -7.64
N THR A 8 -14.62 -38.03 -7.81
CA THR A 8 -14.34 -39.26 -7.06
C THR A 8 -14.04 -38.89 -5.59
N LYS A 9 -14.38 -39.77 -4.67
CA LYS A 9 -14.16 -39.60 -3.21
C LYS A 9 -12.70 -39.30 -2.85
N GLU A 10 -11.76 -39.54 -3.75
CA GLU A 10 -10.31 -39.32 -3.60
C GLU A 10 -9.88 -37.85 -3.77
N ASP A 11 -10.74 -36.99 -4.37
CA ASP A 11 -10.39 -35.62 -4.66
C ASP A 11 -10.74 -34.62 -3.54
N ILE A 12 -11.55 -35.04 -2.55
CA ILE A 12 -12.00 -34.16 -1.45
C ILE A 12 -11.13 -34.39 -0.23
N ILE A 13 -10.43 -33.34 0.21
CA ILE A 13 -9.54 -33.39 1.38
C ILE A 13 -10.26 -33.00 2.68
N LEU A 14 -11.13 -31.99 2.65
CA LEU A 14 -11.96 -31.54 3.77
C LEU A 14 -13.44 -31.52 3.33
N LYS A 15 -14.31 -32.02 4.17
CA LYS A 15 -15.75 -31.94 3.97
C LYS A 15 -16.46 -31.61 5.26
N ALA A 16 -17.35 -30.63 5.21
CA ALA A 16 -18.23 -30.25 6.29
C ALA A 16 -19.68 -30.61 5.95
N GLU A 17 -20.39 -31.24 6.87
CA GLU A 17 -21.80 -31.57 6.74
C GLU A 17 -22.60 -31.05 7.91
N ASN A 18 -23.45 -30.04 7.65
CA ASN A 18 -24.38 -29.43 8.59
C ASN A 18 -23.74 -29.05 9.92
N LEU A 19 -22.59 -28.36 9.88
CA LEU A 19 -21.87 -27.94 11.08
C LEU A 19 -22.59 -26.81 11.81
N TYR A 20 -22.73 -27.00 13.12
CA TYR A 20 -23.20 -25.96 14.06
C TYR A 20 -22.13 -25.74 15.13
N PHE A 21 -21.92 -24.49 15.49
CA PHE A 21 -21.04 -24.10 16.59
C PHE A 21 -21.46 -22.76 17.19
N SER A 22 -21.43 -22.66 18.52
CA SER A 22 -21.62 -21.41 19.29
C SER A 22 -20.53 -21.29 20.34
N TYR A 23 -20.07 -20.09 20.61
CA TYR A 23 -19.12 -19.81 21.70
C TYR A 23 -19.81 -19.77 23.07
N ASP A 24 -21.06 -19.32 23.10
CA ASP A 24 -21.90 -19.23 24.29
C ASP A 24 -23.19 -20.03 24.08
N ASP A 25 -23.82 -20.45 25.17
CA ASP A 25 -25.10 -21.20 25.15
C ASP A 25 -26.31 -20.38 24.70
N GLU A 26 -26.15 -19.08 24.49
CA GLU A 26 -27.22 -18.15 24.09
C GLU A 26 -27.28 -17.99 22.56
N ASN A 27 -28.25 -18.66 21.94
CA ASN A 27 -28.94 -18.42 20.64
C ASN A 27 -28.19 -17.81 19.42
N SER A 28 -26.89 -17.52 19.46
CA SER A 28 -26.13 -17.05 18.30
C SER A 28 -25.13 -18.09 17.79
N HIS A 29 -25.50 -18.79 16.72
CA HIS A 29 -24.61 -19.75 16.10
C HIS A 29 -23.56 -19.04 15.24
N SER A 30 -22.28 -19.23 15.56
CA SER A 30 -21.15 -18.78 14.71
C SER A 30 -21.01 -19.66 13.45
N LEU A 31 -21.40 -20.94 13.53
CA LEU A 31 -21.67 -21.81 12.38
C LEU A 31 -23.09 -22.29 12.48
N ASN A 32 -23.85 -22.21 11.40
CA ASN A 32 -25.31 -22.40 11.41
C ASN A 32 -25.75 -23.34 10.28
N GLY A 33 -25.41 -24.62 10.38
CA GLY A 33 -25.68 -25.63 9.33
C GLY A 33 -24.74 -25.50 8.13
N LEU A 34 -23.47 -25.15 8.39
CA LEU A 34 -22.45 -24.99 7.34
C LEU A 34 -22.18 -26.32 6.66
N SER A 35 -22.25 -26.32 5.31
CA SER A 35 -21.86 -27.48 4.50
C SER A 35 -21.01 -27.03 3.33
N LEU A 36 -19.85 -27.68 3.12
CA LEU A 36 -18.95 -27.42 2.01
C LEU A 36 -17.99 -28.60 1.78
N GLU A 37 -17.39 -28.64 0.60
CA GLU A 37 -16.36 -29.61 0.21
C GLU A 37 -15.16 -28.87 -0.37
N ILE A 38 -13.96 -29.24 0.05
CA ILE A 38 -12.68 -28.67 -0.39
C ILE A 38 -11.89 -29.75 -1.09
N LYS A 39 -11.44 -29.45 -2.31
CA LYS A 39 -10.66 -30.40 -3.12
C LYS A 39 -9.18 -30.31 -2.74
N ARG A 40 -8.51 -31.45 -2.86
CA ARG A 40 -7.08 -31.60 -2.62
C ARG A 40 -6.28 -30.73 -3.62
N GLY A 41 -5.25 -30.05 -3.13
CA GLY A 41 -4.35 -29.22 -3.92
C GLY A 41 -4.95 -27.90 -4.43
N HIS A 42 -6.21 -27.58 -4.06
CA HIS A 42 -6.83 -26.32 -4.46
C HIS A 42 -6.41 -25.14 -3.58
N LYS A 43 -6.41 -23.97 -4.21
CA LYS A 43 -6.28 -22.64 -3.59
C LYS A 43 -7.68 -22.13 -3.27
N VAL A 44 -8.05 -22.13 -2.00
CA VAL A 44 -9.41 -21.83 -1.56
C VAL A 44 -9.46 -20.52 -0.78
N ALA A 45 -10.21 -19.55 -1.29
CA ALA A 45 -10.46 -18.30 -0.56
C ALA A 45 -11.81 -18.33 0.17
N LEU A 46 -11.81 -18.07 1.47
CA LEU A 46 -13.00 -17.85 2.28
C LEU A 46 -13.19 -16.34 2.48
N MET A 47 -14.30 -15.81 1.99
CA MET A 47 -14.58 -14.38 1.99
C MET A 47 -15.93 -14.08 2.64
N GLY A 48 -16.13 -12.83 3.07
CA GLY A 48 -17.36 -12.36 3.74
C GLY A 48 -17.04 -11.44 4.92
N ALA A 49 -18.07 -10.80 5.46
CA ALA A 49 -17.94 -9.83 6.55
C ALA A 49 -17.27 -10.41 7.81
N ASN A 50 -16.76 -9.52 8.67
CA ASN A 50 -16.29 -9.93 10.00
C ASN A 50 -17.45 -10.54 10.79
N GLY A 51 -17.15 -11.63 11.52
CA GLY A 51 -18.18 -12.39 12.26
C GLY A 51 -19.01 -13.36 11.40
N SER A 52 -18.75 -13.51 10.08
CA SER A 52 -19.49 -14.43 9.22
C SER A 52 -19.24 -15.94 9.47
N GLY A 53 -18.26 -16.28 10.33
CA GLY A 53 -17.96 -17.67 10.73
C GLY A 53 -16.68 -18.26 10.12
N LYS A 54 -15.90 -17.53 9.31
CA LYS A 54 -14.67 -18.00 8.64
C LYS A 54 -13.64 -18.57 9.62
N SER A 55 -13.20 -17.76 10.58
CA SER A 55 -12.20 -18.17 11.59
C SER A 55 -12.71 -19.32 12.47
N THR A 56 -14.01 -19.31 12.81
CA THR A 56 -14.63 -20.42 13.57
C THR A 56 -14.58 -21.73 12.79
N PHE A 57 -14.84 -21.68 11.47
CA PHE A 57 -14.71 -22.86 10.60
C PHE A 57 -13.25 -23.35 10.55
N PHE A 58 -12.28 -22.46 10.42
CA PHE A 58 -10.86 -22.80 10.46
C PHE A 58 -10.45 -23.50 11.75
N LEU A 59 -10.92 -23.00 12.89
CA LEU A 59 -10.66 -23.62 14.19
C LEU A 59 -11.31 -25.00 14.33
N CYS A 60 -12.45 -25.22 13.67
CA CYS A 60 -13.05 -26.56 13.59
C CYS A 60 -12.22 -27.51 12.70
N CYS A 61 -11.69 -27.02 11.56
CA CYS A 61 -10.87 -27.83 10.65
C CYS A 61 -9.58 -28.36 11.30
N ASN A 62 -8.95 -27.56 12.19
CA ASN A 62 -7.76 -27.96 12.94
C ASN A 62 -8.10 -28.71 14.25
N GLY A 63 -9.38 -28.88 14.58
CA GLY A 63 -9.84 -29.53 15.81
C GLY A 63 -9.57 -28.73 17.09
N ILE A 64 -9.35 -27.42 17.01
CA ILE A 64 -9.32 -26.51 18.17
C ILE A 64 -10.74 -26.39 18.73
N HIS A 65 -11.71 -26.23 17.83
CA HIS A 65 -13.13 -26.27 18.20
C HIS A 65 -13.76 -27.59 17.72
N ARG A 66 -14.63 -28.13 18.55
CA ARG A 66 -15.48 -29.26 18.19
C ARG A 66 -16.88 -28.75 17.88
N PRO A 67 -17.43 -29.01 16.66
CA PRO A 67 -18.80 -28.64 16.33
C PRO A 67 -19.80 -29.21 17.36
N SER A 68 -20.83 -28.45 17.69
CA SER A 68 -21.90 -28.90 18.58
C SER A 68 -22.80 -29.94 17.91
N SER A 69 -22.93 -29.85 16.58
CA SER A 69 -23.58 -30.87 15.76
C SER A 69 -23.07 -30.82 14.31
N GLY A 70 -23.40 -31.82 13.50
CA GLY A 70 -22.84 -32.03 12.17
C GLY A 70 -21.55 -32.85 12.22
N THR A 71 -20.94 -33.07 11.06
CA THR A 71 -19.73 -33.87 10.96
C THR A 71 -18.71 -33.18 10.05
N LEU A 72 -17.45 -33.14 10.48
CA LEU A 72 -16.33 -32.71 9.69
C LEU A 72 -15.45 -33.91 9.34
N TYR A 73 -15.10 -34.03 8.07
CA TYR A 73 -14.31 -35.14 7.52
C TYR A 73 -12.96 -34.61 7.02
N PHE A 74 -11.92 -35.37 7.26
CA PHE A 74 -10.60 -35.19 6.69
C PHE A 74 -10.20 -36.48 5.93
N ASN A 75 -9.79 -36.36 4.68
CA ASN A 75 -9.46 -37.49 3.80
C ASN A 75 -10.60 -38.56 3.73
N GLY A 76 -11.85 -38.11 3.77
CA GLY A 76 -13.03 -38.96 3.70
C GLY A 76 -13.45 -39.65 5.01
N GLU A 77 -12.66 -39.53 6.08
CA GLU A 77 -12.94 -40.05 7.41
C GLU A 77 -13.41 -38.96 8.37
N PRO A 78 -14.39 -39.22 9.25
CA PRO A 78 -14.79 -38.29 10.28
C PRO A 78 -13.62 -37.94 11.21
N ILE A 79 -13.50 -36.68 11.61
CA ILE A 79 -12.45 -36.26 12.54
C ILE A 79 -12.59 -36.99 13.87
N ASP A 80 -11.50 -37.63 14.30
CA ASP A 80 -11.36 -38.23 15.62
C ASP A 80 -10.92 -37.20 16.64
N TYR A 81 -11.81 -36.83 17.55
CA TYR A 81 -11.54 -35.87 18.62
C TYR A 81 -10.84 -36.47 19.86
N SER A 82 -10.36 -37.71 19.77
CA SER A 82 -9.46 -38.28 20.80
C SER A 82 -8.12 -37.55 20.80
N LYS A 83 -7.38 -37.58 21.93
CA LYS A 83 -6.05 -36.97 22.03
C LYS A 83 -5.11 -37.42 20.90
N LYS A 84 -5.15 -38.71 20.53
CA LYS A 84 -4.33 -39.26 19.45
C LYS A 84 -4.81 -38.80 18.07
N GLY A 85 -6.12 -38.79 17.84
CA GLY A 85 -6.71 -38.31 16.59
C GLY A 85 -6.44 -36.84 16.34
N LEU A 86 -6.56 -36.00 17.36
CA LEU A 86 -6.23 -34.57 17.25
C LEU A 86 -4.74 -34.30 17.01
N LEU A 87 -3.84 -35.10 17.56
CA LEU A 87 -2.41 -34.99 17.27
C LEU A 87 -2.11 -35.31 15.80
N ASP A 88 -2.70 -36.41 15.28
CA ASP A 88 -2.56 -36.78 13.87
C ASP A 88 -3.18 -35.72 12.94
N LEU A 89 -4.37 -35.22 13.26
CA LEU A 89 -5.03 -34.18 12.48
C LEU A 89 -4.17 -32.91 12.41
N ARG A 90 -3.67 -32.42 13.54
CA ARG A 90 -2.89 -31.16 13.63
C ARG A 90 -1.52 -31.25 12.95
N SER A 91 -0.96 -32.44 12.79
CA SER A 91 0.24 -32.64 11.99
C SER A 91 -0.01 -32.51 10.50
N LYS A 92 -1.26 -32.73 10.04
CA LYS A 92 -1.66 -32.71 8.63
C LYS A 92 -2.43 -31.47 8.22
N VAL A 93 -3.12 -30.83 9.17
CA VAL A 93 -3.91 -29.61 8.96
C VAL A 93 -3.33 -28.52 9.85
N GLY A 94 -2.42 -27.72 9.31
CA GLY A 94 -1.80 -26.59 10.01
C GLY A 94 -2.65 -25.33 9.93
N ILE A 95 -2.59 -24.51 10.97
CA ILE A 95 -3.26 -23.20 11.00
C ILE A 95 -2.27 -22.09 11.36
N ILE A 96 -2.29 -20.99 10.59
CA ILE A 96 -1.53 -19.78 10.83
C ILE A 96 -2.52 -18.68 11.20
N PHE A 97 -2.44 -18.20 12.44
CA PHE A 97 -3.36 -17.18 12.96
C PHE A 97 -3.12 -15.80 12.34
N GLN A 98 -4.14 -14.96 12.34
CA GLN A 98 -4.08 -13.57 11.89
C GLN A 98 -2.96 -12.82 12.62
N ASP A 99 -2.96 -12.86 13.94
CA ASP A 99 -1.92 -12.29 14.79
C ASP A 99 -0.87 -13.36 15.14
N PRO A 100 0.39 -13.22 14.66
CA PRO A 100 1.46 -14.17 14.96
C PRO A 100 1.81 -14.24 16.46
N ASP A 101 1.54 -13.22 17.26
CA ASP A 101 1.81 -13.23 18.70
C ASP A 101 0.91 -14.22 19.45
N ASN A 102 -0.19 -14.66 18.86
CA ASN A 102 -1.03 -15.73 19.38
C ASN A 102 -0.49 -17.15 19.08
N GLN A 103 0.54 -17.26 18.23
CA GLN A 103 1.14 -18.53 17.82
C GLN A 103 2.56 -18.70 18.38
N LEU A 104 3.38 -17.65 18.35
CA LEU A 104 4.80 -17.70 18.69
C LEU A 104 5.01 -17.51 20.20
N PHE A 105 5.64 -18.48 20.87
CA PHE A 105 5.83 -18.46 22.32
C PHE A 105 7.22 -18.90 22.79
N SER A 106 8.06 -19.48 21.92
CA SER A 106 9.40 -19.96 22.28
C SER A 106 10.41 -18.82 22.44
N ALA A 107 11.51 -19.09 23.15
CA ALA A 107 12.53 -18.10 23.43
C ALA A 107 13.33 -17.67 22.19
N SER A 108 13.41 -18.51 21.15
CA SER A 108 14.10 -18.20 19.89
C SER A 108 13.38 -18.80 18.69
N VAL A 109 13.63 -18.23 17.50
CA VAL A 109 13.07 -18.68 16.23
C VAL A 109 13.39 -20.16 15.97
N TYR A 110 14.61 -20.58 16.20
CA TYR A 110 15.01 -21.98 16.00
C TYR A 110 14.22 -22.93 16.89
N GLN A 111 14.02 -22.58 18.17
CA GLN A 111 13.22 -23.38 19.11
C GLN A 111 11.74 -23.41 18.70
N GLU A 112 11.20 -22.29 18.21
CA GLU A 112 9.84 -22.21 17.73
C GLU A 112 9.60 -23.20 16.60
N ILE A 113 10.38 -23.12 15.53
CA ILE A 113 10.26 -24.01 14.38
C ILE A 113 10.47 -25.48 14.75
N SER A 114 11.35 -25.76 15.74
CA SER A 114 11.61 -27.13 16.21
C SER A 114 10.49 -27.70 17.06
N PHE A 115 9.65 -26.87 17.65
CA PHE A 115 8.67 -27.30 18.67
C PHE A 115 7.65 -28.28 18.14
N GLY A 116 7.03 -27.97 16.99
CA GLY A 116 5.97 -28.79 16.39
C GLY A 116 6.46 -30.19 16.03
N ILE A 117 7.55 -30.28 15.29
CA ILE A 117 8.09 -31.57 14.80
C ILE A 117 8.63 -32.46 15.94
N LEU A 118 9.21 -31.87 16.99
CA LEU A 118 9.67 -32.61 18.17
C LEU A 118 8.48 -33.18 18.96
N ASN A 119 7.38 -32.45 19.07
CA ASN A 119 6.17 -32.93 19.75
C ASN A 119 5.48 -34.07 18.99
N LEU A 120 5.73 -34.23 17.69
CA LEU A 120 5.31 -35.40 16.91
C LEU A 120 6.16 -36.65 17.21
N GLY A 121 7.18 -36.54 18.06
CA GLY A 121 8.05 -37.66 18.45
C GLY A 121 9.14 -37.98 17.42
N VAL A 122 9.42 -37.08 16.49
CA VAL A 122 10.56 -37.20 15.56
C VAL A 122 11.86 -37.04 16.34
N SER A 123 12.89 -37.88 16.05
CA SER A 123 14.18 -37.78 16.73
C SER A 123 14.86 -36.44 16.48
N GLU A 124 15.63 -35.94 17.46
CA GLU A 124 16.30 -34.63 17.39
C GLU A 124 17.18 -34.49 16.13
N GLU A 125 17.88 -35.57 15.73
CA GLU A 125 18.73 -35.53 14.52
C GLU A 125 17.91 -35.32 13.25
N LYS A 126 16.74 -35.99 13.11
CA LYS A 126 15.85 -35.83 11.98
C LYS A 126 15.15 -34.47 12.01
N ALA A 127 14.64 -34.08 13.19
CA ALA A 127 14.00 -32.78 13.38
C ALA A 127 14.95 -31.63 12.98
N LYS A 128 16.23 -31.71 13.39
CA LYS A 128 17.23 -30.72 13.00
C LYS A 128 17.38 -30.59 11.48
N VAL A 129 17.38 -31.71 10.74
CA VAL A 129 17.50 -31.67 9.28
C VAL A 129 16.29 -30.97 8.65
N GLU A 130 15.07 -31.29 9.11
CA GLU A 130 13.84 -30.66 8.57
C GLU A 130 13.75 -29.18 8.94
N VAL A 131 14.13 -28.81 10.16
CA VAL A 131 14.18 -27.41 10.61
C VAL A 131 15.14 -26.59 9.75
N GLU A 132 16.36 -27.10 9.47
CA GLU A 132 17.33 -26.42 8.61
C GLU A 132 16.78 -26.21 7.20
N LYS A 133 16.12 -27.22 6.61
CA LYS A 133 15.49 -27.10 5.28
C LYS A 133 14.43 -25.99 5.24
N VAL A 134 13.57 -25.92 6.25
CA VAL A 134 12.50 -24.90 6.32
C VAL A 134 13.08 -23.51 6.57
N ILE A 135 14.13 -23.38 7.41
CA ILE A 135 14.85 -22.13 7.64
C ILE A 135 15.44 -21.60 6.31
N ASP A 136 16.08 -22.46 5.54
CA ASP A 136 16.66 -22.08 4.25
C ASP A 136 15.56 -21.79 3.22
N TYR A 137 14.51 -22.62 3.17
CA TYR A 137 13.37 -22.45 2.24
C TYR A 137 12.64 -21.13 2.42
N LEU A 138 12.48 -20.68 3.67
CA LEU A 138 11.80 -19.42 4.01
C LEU A 138 12.75 -18.24 4.27
N GLU A 139 14.06 -18.38 3.97
CA GLU A 139 15.07 -17.33 4.13
C GLU A 139 15.20 -16.78 5.58
N ILE A 140 14.98 -17.63 6.58
CA ILE A 140 14.98 -17.29 8.01
C ILE A 140 16.41 -17.23 8.58
N THR A 141 17.42 -17.75 7.88
CA THR A 141 18.81 -17.85 8.30
C THR A 141 19.37 -16.58 8.97
N PRO A 142 19.11 -15.32 8.49
CA PRO A 142 19.65 -14.11 9.09
C PRO A 142 19.15 -13.81 10.52
N PHE A 143 18.01 -14.38 10.92
CA PHE A 143 17.41 -14.10 12.23
C PHE A 143 17.00 -15.35 13.03
N ARG A 144 17.47 -16.54 12.60
CA ARG A 144 17.16 -17.85 13.19
C ARG A 144 17.42 -17.98 14.70
N HIS A 145 18.34 -17.19 15.24
CA HIS A 145 18.69 -17.20 16.68
C HIS A 145 18.09 -16.03 17.46
N LYS A 146 17.34 -15.13 16.78
CA LYS A 146 16.70 -14.02 17.49
C LYS A 146 15.57 -14.51 18.40
N PRO A 147 15.31 -13.79 19.50
CA PRO A 147 14.10 -13.98 20.27
C PRO A 147 12.85 -13.70 19.42
N THR A 148 11.79 -14.52 19.57
CA THR A 148 10.55 -14.38 18.79
C THR A 148 9.88 -13.02 18.97
N HIS A 149 9.93 -12.45 20.19
CA HIS A 149 9.37 -11.13 20.49
C HIS A 149 10.15 -9.95 19.87
N ALA A 150 11.39 -10.18 19.41
CA ALA A 150 12.24 -9.15 18.80
C ALA A 150 12.15 -9.12 17.25
N LEU A 151 11.21 -9.86 16.67
CA LEU A 151 11.00 -9.94 15.24
C LEU A 151 10.04 -8.83 14.75
N SER A 152 10.24 -8.38 13.49
CA SER A 152 9.23 -7.57 12.80
C SER A 152 7.97 -8.39 12.50
N GLY A 153 6.84 -7.72 12.23
CA GLY A 153 5.57 -8.40 11.90
C GLY A 153 5.72 -9.39 10.73
N GLY A 154 6.42 -9.01 9.66
CA GLY A 154 6.70 -9.89 8.53
C GLY A 154 7.59 -11.09 8.91
N GLN A 155 8.64 -10.87 9.72
CA GLN A 155 9.48 -11.96 10.23
C GLN A 155 8.69 -12.93 11.13
N LYS A 156 7.81 -12.41 11.98
CA LYS A 156 6.92 -13.23 12.80
C LYS A 156 6.01 -14.09 11.92
N LYS A 157 5.45 -13.54 10.85
CA LYS A 157 4.61 -14.30 9.91
C LYS A 157 5.40 -15.39 9.18
N GLN A 158 6.65 -15.12 8.74
CA GLN A 158 7.53 -16.15 8.17
C GLN A 158 7.78 -17.30 9.16
N VAL A 159 8.06 -16.98 10.43
CA VAL A 159 8.27 -17.99 11.46
C VAL A 159 7.00 -18.79 11.75
N SER A 160 5.82 -18.14 11.80
CA SER A 160 4.54 -18.83 11.98
C SER A 160 4.23 -19.81 10.83
N ILE A 161 4.65 -19.48 9.61
CA ILE A 161 4.53 -20.41 8.48
C ILE A 161 5.54 -21.56 8.61
N ALA A 162 6.78 -21.25 8.99
CA ALA A 162 7.85 -22.25 9.19
C ALA A 162 7.50 -23.29 10.25
N ASP A 163 6.93 -22.84 11.35
CA ASP A 163 6.45 -23.64 12.47
C ASP A 163 5.43 -24.72 12.05
N ILE A 164 4.60 -24.41 11.08
CA ILE A 164 3.63 -25.35 10.52
C ILE A 164 4.25 -26.20 9.40
N LEU A 165 5.03 -25.58 8.52
CA LEU A 165 5.58 -26.24 7.33
C LEU A 165 6.56 -27.37 7.68
N VAL A 166 7.30 -27.25 8.77
CA VAL A 166 8.26 -28.28 9.24
C VAL A 166 7.60 -29.62 9.56
N MET A 167 6.29 -29.64 9.79
CA MET A 167 5.49 -30.84 10.03
C MET A 167 4.99 -31.53 8.76
N HIS A 168 5.26 -30.99 7.57
CA HIS A 168 4.81 -31.47 6.26
C HIS A 168 3.28 -31.61 6.17
N PRO A 169 2.50 -30.55 6.36
CA PRO A 169 1.05 -30.61 6.36
C PRO A 169 0.49 -30.90 4.95
N GLU A 170 -0.69 -31.54 4.88
CA GLU A 170 -1.46 -31.70 3.64
C GLU A 170 -2.37 -30.50 3.37
N VAL A 171 -2.75 -29.77 4.45
CA VAL A 171 -3.60 -28.58 4.40
C VAL A 171 -2.96 -27.48 5.25
N ILE A 172 -2.85 -26.29 4.70
CA ILE A 172 -2.46 -25.08 5.43
C ILE A 172 -3.62 -24.10 5.42
N ILE A 173 -4.00 -23.67 6.60
CA ILE A 173 -5.04 -22.66 6.83
C ILE A 173 -4.37 -21.35 7.22
N LEU A 174 -4.70 -20.26 6.50
CA LEU A 174 -4.18 -18.92 6.70
C LEU A 174 -5.33 -17.98 7.04
N ASP A 175 -5.41 -17.55 8.29
CA ASP A 175 -6.43 -16.58 8.68
C ASP A 175 -5.88 -15.15 8.51
N GLU A 176 -6.37 -14.45 7.49
CA GLU A 176 -5.95 -13.10 7.08
C GLU A 176 -4.43 -12.88 7.11
N PRO A 177 -3.64 -13.63 6.33
CA PRO A 177 -2.18 -13.67 6.48
C PRO A 177 -1.48 -12.34 6.16
N ALA A 178 -2.11 -11.48 5.35
CA ALA A 178 -1.59 -10.17 4.97
C ALA A 178 -2.06 -9.02 5.89
N ALA A 179 -2.94 -9.30 6.86
CA ALA A 179 -3.43 -8.27 7.78
C ALA A 179 -2.28 -7.61 8.54
N ALA A 180 -2.31 -6.28 8.61
CA ALA A 180 -1.29 -5.45 9.29
C ALA A 180 0.16 -5.59 8.77
N LEU A 181 0.36 -6.17 7.58
CA LEU A 181 1.66 -6.20 6.90
C LEU A 181 1.79 -5.03 5.92
N ASP A 182 3.01 -4.53 5.76
CA ASP A 182 3.32 -3.60 4.67
C ASP A 182 3.31 -4.32 3.30
N PRO A 183 3.26 -3.58 2.17
CA PRO A 183 3.17 -4.18 0.84
C PRO A 183 4.31 -5.16 0.52
N LYS A 184 5.54 -4.89 1.00
CA LYS A 184 6.70 -5.76 0.76
C LYS A 184 6.52 -7.11 1.45
N HIS A 185 6.10 -7.11 2.71
CA HIS A 185 5.87 -8.34 3.46
C HIS A 185 4.61 -9.08 2.99
N THR A 186 3.58 -8.36 2.54
CA THR A 186 2.41 -8.96 1.88
C THR A 186 2.83 -9.73 0.62
N THR A 187 3.61 -9.11 -0.26
CA THR A 187 4.14 -9.77 -1.46
C THR A 187 4.97 -11.02 -1.12
N MET A 188 5.81 -10.93 -0.08
CA MET A 188 6.60 -12.06 0.39
C MET A 188 5.71 -13.22 0.86
N VAL A 189 4.68 -12.95 1.68
CA VAL A 189 3.73 -13.99 2.14
C VAL A 189 2.99 -14.61 0.95
N ASN A 190 2.54 -13.80 0.00
CA ASN A 190 1.88 -14.30 -1.21
C ASN A 190 2.78 -15.24 -2.02
N HIS A 191 4.06 -14.88 -2.21
CA HIS A 191 5.03 -15.78 -2.87
C HIS A 191 5.26 -17.09 -2.12
N ILE A 192 5.29 -17.06 -0.78
CA ILE A 192 5.37 -18.30 0.01
C ILE A 192 4.14 -19.15 -0.25
N VAL A 193 2.95 -18.57 -0.20
CA VAL A 193 1.67 -19.27 -0.45
C VAL A 193 1.62 -19.88 -1.85
N ASP A 194 2.08 -19.15 -2.88
CA ASP A 194 2.16 -19.66 -4.25
C ASP A 194 3.07 -20.90 -4.33
N ARG A 195 4.27 -20.84 -3.72
CA ARG A 195 5.19 -21.98 -3.69
C ARG A 195 4.60 -23.22 -3.00
N LEU A 196 3.91 -23.02 -1.87
CA LEU A 196 3.24 -24.12 -1.16
C LEU A 196 2.19 -24.81 -2.01
N THR A 197 1.42 -24.04 -2.78
CA THR A 197 0.40 -24.59 -3.67
C THR A 197 1.01 -25.30 -4.89
N ASP A 198 2.12 -24.81 -5.43
CA ASP A 198 2.87 -25.45 -6.51
C ASP A 198 3.45 -26.82 -6.07
N GLU A 199 3.73 -27.01 -4.78
CA GLU A 199 4.13 -28.27 -4.16
C GLU A 199 2.94 -29.22 -3.90
N GLY A 200 1.71 -28.81 -4.23
CA GLY A 200 0.49 -29.61 -4.11
C GLY A 200 -0.18 -29.57 -2.74
N ILE A 201 0.24 -28.68 -1.85
CA ILE A 201 -0.42 -28.45 -0.56
C ILE A 201 -1.76 -27.75 -0.80
N THR A 202 -2.82 -28.22 -0.14
CA THR A 202 -4.12 -27.53 -0.16
C THR A 202 -4.05 -26.29 0.73
N VAL A 203 -4.38 -25.12 0.19
CA VAL A 203 -4.34 -23.88 0.97
C VAL A 203 -5.73 -23.28 1.10
N LEU A 204 -6.15 -23.06 2.36
CA LEU A 204 -7.35 -22.32 2.71
C LEU A 204 -6.94 -20.95 3.25
N MET A 205 -7.46 -19.87 2.68
CA MET A 205 -7.12 -18.52 3.12
C MET A 205 -8.39 -17.71 3.35
N SER A 206 -8.51 -17.05 4.51
CA SER A 206 -9.45 -15.95 4.65
C SER A 206 -8.78 -14.67 4.15
N THR A 207 -9.49 -13.88 3.37
CA THR A 207 -9.01 -12.58 2.89
C THR A 207 -10.17 -11.64 2.59
N HIS A 208 -9.91 -10.33 2.73
CA HIS A 208 -10.79 -9.27 2.25
C HIS A 208 -10.33 -8.68 0.91
N ASP A 209 -9.14 -9.05 0.43
CA ASP A 209 -8.61 -8.58 -0.85
C ASP A 209 -9.25 -9.35 -2.02
N VAL A 210 -10.27 -8.73 -2.62
CA VAL A 210 -11.00 -9.30 -3.76
C VAL A 210 -10.14 -9.39 -5.03
N ASN A 211 -9.14 -8.48 -5.19
CA ASN A 211 -8.26 -8.49 -6.35
C ASN A 211 -7.28 -9.66 -6.27
N TYR A 212 -6.67 -9.87 -5.11
CA TYR A 212 -5.79 -11.01 -4.88
C TYR A 212 -6.56 -12.34 -4.98
N ALA A 213 -7.75 -12.43 -4.38
CA ALA A 213 -8.58 -13.63 -4.45
C ALA A 213 -9.00 -13.98 -5.89
N LEU A 214 -9.30 -12.98 -6.74
CA LEU A 214 -9.61 -13.18 -8.16
C LEU A 214 -8.46 -13.82 -8.92
N GLU A 215 -7.24 -13.40 -8.63
CA GLU A 215 -6.03 -13.83 -9.33
C GLU A 215 -5.51 -15.18 -8.83
N TRP A 216 -5.55 -15.35 -7.50
CA TRP A 216 -4.90 -16.45 -6.80
C TRP A 216 -5.79 -17.72 -6.66
N ALA A 217 -7.08 -17.57 -6.31
CA ALA A 217 -7.92 -18.69 -5.91
C ALA A 217 -8.40 -19.56 -7.08
N ASP A 218 -8.55 -20.86 -6.82
CA ASP A 218 -9.28 -21.79 -7.70
C ASP A 218 -10.77 -21.81 -7.35
N ASP A 219 -11.08 -21.78 -6.04
CA ASP A 219 -12.45 -21.76 -5.51
C ASP A 219 -12.62 -20.64 -4.47
N ILE A 220 -13.78 -19.98 -4.49
CA ILE A 220 -14.18 -18.98 -3.49
C ILE A 220 -15.46 -19.46 -2.79
N PHE A 221 -15.47 -19.38 -1.46
CA PHE A 221 -16.64 -19.55 -0.62
C PHE A 221 -17.01 -18.21 0.04
N LEU A 222 -18.22 -17.71 -0.25
CA LEU A 222 -18.77 -16.54 0.42
C LEU A 222 -19.51 -16.97 1.67
N PHE A 223 -19.05 -16.49 2.82
CA PHE A 223 -19.62 -16.76 4.14
C PHE A 223 -20.57 -15.64 4.57
N LYS A 224 -21.74 -16.02 5.06
CA LYS A 224 -22.72 -15.11 5.67
C LYS A 224 -23.46 -15.84 6.78
N ASP A 225 -23.57 -15.24 7.96
CA ASP A 225 -24.34 -15.73 9.11
C ASP A 225 -24.07 -17.22 9.45
N GLY A 226 -22.78 -17.62 9.41
CA GLY A 226 -22.36 -18.98 9.71
C GLY A 226 -22.68 -20.02 8.64
N LYS A 227 -22.98 -19.59 7.40
CA LYS A 227 -23.31 -20.44 6.24
C LYS A 227 -22.48 -20.05 5.04
N VAL A 228 -22.41 -20.97 4.06
CA VAL A 228 -21.95 -20.65 2.71
C VAL A 228 -23.14 -20.07 1.94
N LEU A 229 -23.04 -18.79 1.58
CA LEU A 229 -24.03 -18.11 0.72
C LEU A 229 -23.84 -18.49 -0.73
N MET A 230 -22.60 -18.54 -1.20
CA MET A 230 -22.24 -18.86 -2.58
C MET A 230 -20.88 -19.55 -2.63
N HIS A 231 -20.70 -20.46 -3.58
CA HIS A 231 -19.43 -21.11 -3.91
C HIS A 231 -19.28 -21.20 -5.42
N GLY A 232 -18.07 -21.04 -5.92
CA GLY A 232 -17.73 -21.17 -7.33
C GLY A 232 -16.32 -20.71 -7.63
N THR A 233 -15.99 -20.67 -8.91
CA THR A 233 -14.74 -20.04 -9.38
C THR A 233 -14.73 -18.54 -9.08
N PRO A 234 -13.55 -17.90 -8.97
CA PRO A 234 -13.46 -16.47 -8.70
C PRO A 234 -14.31 -15.63 -9.66
N LEU A 235 -14.28 -15.94 -10.95
CA LEU A 235 -15.06 -15.22 -11.96
C LEU A 235 -16.58 -15.38 -11.77
N GLU A 236 -17.05 -16.57 -11.42
CA GLU A 236 -18.47 -16.80 -11.13
C GLU A 236 -18.93 -16.01 -9.91
N VAL A 237 -18.15 -16.08 -8.83
CA VAL A 237 -18.47 -15.41 -7.57
C VAL A 237 -18.44 -13.90 -7.72
N PHE A 238 -17.36 -13.33 -8.28
CA PHE A 238 -17.21 -11.87 -8.43
C PHE A 238 -18.08 -11.26 -9.55
N SER A 239 -18.71 -12.08 -10.37
CA SER A 239 -19.75 -11.61 -11.32
C SER A 239 -21.13 -11.50 -10.68
N ASN A 240 -21.35 -12.10 -9.50
CA ASN A 240 -22.64 -12.07 -8.82
C ASN A 240 -22.76 -10.86 -7.86
N GLN A 241 -23.21 -9.72 -8.40
CA GLN A 241 -23.34 -8.48 -7.64
C GLN A 241 -24.26 -8.60 -6.40
N SER A 242 -25.32 -9.42 -6.46
CA SER A 242 -26.21 -9.64 -5.30
C SER A 242 -25.49 -10.32 -4.15
N ALA A 243 -24.74 -11.41 -4.46
CA ALA A 243 -23.98 -12.14 -3.44
C ALA A 243 -22.88 -11.29 -2.83
N LEU A 244 -22.19 -10.45 -3.64
CA LEU A 244 -21.19 -9.50 -3.15
C LEU A 244 -21.80 -8.46 -2.21
N ALA A 245 -22.91 -7.84 -2.61
CA ALA A 245 -23.61 -6.86 -1.76
C ALA A 245 -24.07 -7.47 -0.42
N GLU A 246 -24.56 -8.71 -0.44
CA GLU A 246 -24.99 -9.43 0.77
C GLU A 246 -23.85 -9.79 1.72
N THR A 247 -22.60 -9.88 1.21
CA THR A 247 -21.40 -10.21 2.00
C THR A 247 -20.52 -9.01 2.29
N ASN A 248 -20.98 -7.79 1.95
CA ASN A 248 -20.24 -6.52 2.09
C ASN A 248 -18.90 -6.56 1.33
N LEU A 249 -18.87 -7.18 0.16
CA LEU A 249 -17.71 -7.22 -0.72
C LEU A 249 -17.95 -6.39 -1.97
N GLU A 250 -16.89 -5.81 -2.50
CA GLU A 250 -16.91 -5.10 -3.78
C GLU A 250 -16.42 -6.01 -4.91
N GLN A 251 -16.83 -5.70 -6.13
CA GLN A 251 -16.32 -6.38 -7.30
C GLN A 251 -14.84 -6.00 -7.51
N PRO A 252 -13.94 -6.93 -7.87
CA PRO A 252 -12.54 -6.62 -8.20
C PRO A 252 -12.41 -5.49 -9.22
N ALA A 253 -11.43 -4.59 -9.01
CA ALA A 253 -11.23 -3.39 -9.82
C ALA A 253 -11.06 -3.70 -11.33
N VAL A 254 -10.34 -4.77 -11.66
CA VAL A 254 -10.15 -5.19 -13.06
C VAL A 254 -11.46 -5.58 -13.75
N LEU A 255 -12.40 -6.20 -13.05
CA LEU A 255 -13.72 -6.55 -13.59
C LEU A 255 -14.61 -5.32 -13.73
N GLN A 256 -14.57 -4.39 -12.75
CA GLN A 256 -15.29 -3.11 -12.85
C GLN A 256 -14.80 -2.32 -14.07
N LEU A 257 -13.47 -2.23 -14.26
CA LEU A 257 -12.87 -1.54 -15.41
C LEU A 257 -13.23 -2.24 -16.72
N PHE A 258 -13.14 -3.56 -16.81
CA PHE A 258 -13.54 -4.33 -17.99
C PHE A 258 -15.00 -4.05 -18.37
N HIS A 259 -15.92 -4.12 -17.41
CA HIS A 259 -17.33 -3.83 -17.65
C HIS A 259 -17.56 -2.37 -18.08
N SER A 260 -16.80 -1.43 -17.52
CA SER A 260 -16.87 -0.02 -17.94
C SER A 260 -16.41 0.15 -19.40
N LEU A 261 -15.29 -0.47 -19.78
CA LEU A 261 -14.78 -0.45 -21.15
C LEU A 261 -15.76 -1.10 -22.15
N CYS A 262 -16.43 -2.19 -21.74
CA CYS A 262 -17.49 -2.81 -22.55
C CYS A 262 -18.70 -1.89 -22.74
N ARG A 263 -19.18 -1.25 -21.65
CA ARG A 263 -20.31 -0.29 -21.74
C ARG A 263 -19.99 0.91 -22.64
N LYS A 264 -18.73 1.36 -22.66
CA LYS A 264 -18.26 2.43 -23.53
C LYS A 264 -18.00 1.98 -24.97
N GLY A 265 -18.19 0.70 -25.29
CA GLY A 265 -17.96 0.14 -26.64
C GLY A 265 -16.49 0.03 -27.02
N ILE A 266 -15.56 0.23 -26.07
CA ILE A 266 -14.11 0.10 -26.27
C ILE A 266 -13.73 -1.38 -26.38
N LEU A 267 -14.27 -2.21 -25.47
CA LEU A 267 -14.09 -3.65 -25.50
C LEU A 267 -15.39 -4.37 -25.89
N LYS A 268 -15.26 -5.53 -26.50
CA LYS A 268 -16.42 -6.39 -26.81
C LYS A 268 -16.80 -7.17 -25.54
N SER A 269 -18.08 -7.14 -25.16
CA SER A 269 -18.61 -7.92 -24.03
C SER A 269 -18.51 -9.44 -24.22
N SER A 270 -18.17 -9.90 -25.43
CA SER A 270 -17.92 -11.31 -25.74
C SER A 270 -16.50 -11.77 -25.37
N LEU A 271 -15.60 -10.88 -24.96
CA LEU A 271 -14.28 -11.25 -24.47
C LEU A 271 -14.40 -11.97 -23.12
N PRO A 272 -13.53 -12.95 -22.83
CA PRO A 272 -13.46 -13.56 -21.50
C PRO A 272 -13.21 -12.51 -20.43
N LEU A 273 -13.77 -12.71 -19.23
CA LEU A 273 -13.50 -11.83 -18.10
C LEU A 273 -12.00 -11.89 -17.70
N PRO A 274 -11.33 -10.75 -17.55
CA PRO A 274 -9.92 -10.74 -17.19
C PRO A 274 -9.73 -11.08 -15.71
N LYS A 275 -8.74 -11.94 -15.40
CA LYS A 275 -8.38 -12.26 -14.01
C LYS A 275 -7.46 -11.22 -13.37
N ASN A 276 -6.72 -10.47 -14.18
CA ASN A 276 -5.78 -9.43 -13.74
C ASN A 276 -5.62 -8.33 -14.79
N LEU A 277 -4.90 -7.27 -14.41
CA LEU A 277 -4.65 -6.13 -15.30
C LEU A 277 -3.88 -6.51 -16.56
N ALA A 278 -2.91 -7.41 -16.49
CA ALA A 278 -2.11 -7.83 -17.65
C ALA A 278 -2.96 -8.50 -18.75
N VAL A 279 -4.01 -9.23 -18.37
CA VAL A 279 -4.98 -9.79 -19.34
C VAL A 279 -5.83 -8.68 -19.95
N LEU A 280 -6.25 -7.69 -19.15
CA LEU A 280 -7.04 -6.56 -19.63
C LEU A 280 -6.20 -5.67 -20.57
N GLU A 281 -4.94 -5.42 -20.25
CA GLU A 281 -3.99 -4.68 -21.11
C GLU A 281 -3.86 -5.34 -22.50
N LYS A 282 -3.69 -6.67 -22.55
CA LYS A 282 -3.65 -7.41 -23.82
C LYS A 282 -4.93 -7.23 -24.66
N TYR A 283 -6.08 -7.13 -24.00
CA TYR A 283 -7.33 -6.86 -24.72
C TYR A 283 -7.33 -5.45 -25.34
N ILE A 284 -6.77 -4.47 -24.62
CA ILE A 284 -6.65 -3.09 -25.10
C ILE A 284 -5.60 -2.98 -26.23
N GLU A 285 -4.44 -3.64 -26.09
CA GLU A 285 -3.40 -3.69 -27.12
C GLU A 285 -3.90 -4.31 -28.43
N ASN A 286 -4.71 -5.37 -28.35
CA ASN A 286 -5.29 -6.03 -29.53
C ASN A 286 -6.29 -5.14 -30.29
N ILE A 287 -6.87 -4.13 -29.66
CA ILE A 287 -7.73 -3.13 -30.33
C ILE A 287 -6.88 -2.19 -31.18
N ASN A 288 -5.72 -1.77 -30.67
CA ASN A 288 -4.80 -0.86 -31.36
C ASN A 288 -4.17 -1.48 -32.62
N ASN A 289 -4.17 -2.82 -32.72
CA ASN A 289 -3.65 -3.58 -33.87
C ASN A 289 -4.70 -3.91 -34.95
N GLN A 290 -5.98 -3.52 -34.79
CA GLN A 290 -7.01 -3.62 -35.84
C GLN A 290 -7.42 -2.22 -36.30
N PRO A 291 -7.58 -1.97 -37.62
CA PRO A 291 -8.08 -0.68 -38.10
C PRO A 291 -9.50 -0.45 -37.55
N PHE A 292 -9.65 0.63 -36.83
CA PHE A 292 -10.86 1.04 -36.13
C PHE A 292 -11.98 1.34 -37.18
N TYR A 293 -12.91 0.40 -37.39
CA TYR A 293 -14.12 0.62 -38.12
C TYR A 293 -15.32 0.66 -37.17
N GLY A 294 -15.85 1.86 -36.93
CA GLY A 294 -17.19 2.04 -36.37
C GLY A 294 -17.32 2.91 -35.14
N GLY A 295 -16.85 4.12 -35.18
CA GLY A 295 -17.29 5.20 -34.28
C GLY A 295 -17.80 6.34 -35.12
N LYS A 296 -19.12 6.64 -35.03
CA LYS A 296 -19.67 7.84 -35.62
C LYS A 296 -19.00 9.08 -35.08
N GLU A 297 -18.45 9.87 -36.00
CA GLU A 297 -18.22 11.31 -35.95
C GLU A 297 -17.90 11.94 -34.56
N LEU A 298 -16.65 11.78 -34.11
CA LEU A 298 -15.91 12.80 -33.39
C LEU A 298 -14.67 13.14 -34.21
N MET A 299 -14.90 13.55 -35.45
CA MET A 299 -13.89 14.14 -36.31
C MET A 299 -13.91 15.66 -36.13
N ASN A 300 -12.73 16.20 -35.80
CA ASN A 300 -12.37 17.62 -35.72
C ASN A 300 -12.73 18.34 -34.41
N GLN A 301 -12.26 17.83 -33.24
CA GLN A 301 -11.71 18.73 -32.25
C GLN A 301 -10.21 18.50 -32.21
N GLU A 302 -9.43 19.53 -32.50
CA GLU A 302 -7.98 19.55 -32.22
C GLU A 302 -7.80 19.12 -30.78
N ASN A 303 -6.94 18.10 -30.51
CA ASN A 303 -6.63 17.64 -29.15
C ASN A 303 -6.14 18.84 -28.33
N ARG A 304 -7.01 19.36 -27.48
CA ARG A 304 -6.67 20.49 -26.61
C ARG A 304 -6.00 19.93 -25.37
N LYS A 305 -4.70 20.20 -25.25
CA LYS A 305 -3.84 19.70 -24.19
C LYS A 305 -3.67 20.74 -23.10
N ALA A 306 -3.68 20.31 -21.85
CA ALA A 306 -3.42 21.17 -20.72
C ALA A 306 -2.45 20.55 -19.71
N ILE A 307 -1.75 21.42 -18.98
CA ILE A 307 -1.02 21.06 -17.77
C ILE A 307 -1.67 21.80 -16.61
N LEU A 308 -2.14 21.04 -15.60
CA LEU A 308 -2.62 21.59 -14.34
C LEU A 308 -1.49 21.50 -13.31
N VAL A 309 -0.92 22.62 -12.91
CA VAL A 309 0.05 22.69 -11.82
C VAL A 309 -0.69 22.82 -10.50
N VAL A 310 -0.47 21.87 -9.60
CA VAL A 310 -1.16 21.79 -8.31
C VAL A 310 -0.17 22.02 -7.18
N SER A 311 -0.38 23.09 -6.41
CA SER A 311 0.44 23.48 -5.27
C SER A 311 -0.36 23.48 -3.96
N PHE A 312 0.32 23.38 -2.82
CA PHE A 312 -0.33 23.58 -1.52
C PHE A 312 -0.88 25.00 -1.41
N GLY A 313 -0.15 25.99 -1.97
CA GLY A 313 -0.50 27.38 -1.96
C GLY A 313 0.26 28.20 -0.90
N THR A 314 0.14 29.51 -0.98
CA THR A 314 0.68 30.46 0.02
C THR A 314 -0.14 31.73 0.09
N SER A 315 -0.26 32.29 1.30
CA SER A 315 -0.92 33.58 1.50
C SER A 315 0.00 34.80 1.27
N TYR A 316 1.28 34.59 0.96
CA TYR A 316 2.28 35.64 0.74
C TYR A 316 2.53 35.84 -0.76
N GLU A 317 2.10 36.99 -1.30
CA GLU A 317 2.19 37.29 -2.72
C GLU A 317 3.63 37.30 -3.24
N ALA A 318 4.54 37.99 -2.52
CA ALA A 318 5.94 38.10 -2.92
C ALA A 318 6.60 36.70 -3.03
N THR A 319 6.36 35.82 -2.05
CA THR A 319 6.90 34.45 -2.04
C THR A 319 6.26 33.60 -3.14
N ARG A 320 4.95 33.76 -3.39
CA ARG A 320 4.25 33.05 -4.47
C ARG A 320 4.91 33.34 -5.83
N LYS A 321 5.23 34.60 -6.12
CA LYS A 321 5.83 35.03 -7.40
C LYS A 321 7.16 34.34 -7.69
N VAL A 322 8.03 34.26 -6.67
CA VAL A 322 9.38 33.69 -6.84
C VAL A 322 9.45 32.17 -6.69
N THR A 323 8.36 31.52 -6.30
CA THR A 323 8.30 30.06 -6.11
C THR A 323 7.27 29.40 -7.02
N ILE A 324 5.99 29.41 -6.64
CA ILE A 324 4.90 28.73 -7.37
C ILE A 324 4.80 29.26 -8.81
N GLU A 325 4.73 30.58 -8.98
CA GLU A 325 4.61 31.20 -10.31
C GLU A 325 5.88 31.00 -11.15
N ALA A 326 7.06 30.90 -10.52
CA ALA A 326 8.31 30.59 -11.22
C ALA A 326 8.32 29.12 -11.74
N ILE A 327 7.84 28.16 -10.94
CA ILE A 327 7.68 26.76 -11.39
C ILE A 327 6.69 26.70 -12.55
N GLU A 328 5.54 27.34 -12.43
CA GLU A 328 4.50 27.39 -13.47
C GLU A 328 5.04 28.01 -14.76
N GLN A 329 5.83 29.10 -14.65
CA GLN A 329 6.43 29.73 -15.81
C GLN A 329 7.47 28.85 -16.50
N ASP A 330 8.32 28.14 -15.72
CA ASP A 330 9.31 27.23 -16.29
C ASP A 330 8.62 26.06 -17.01
N ILE A 331 7.52 25.52 -16.46
CA ILE A 331 6.70 24.49 -17.13
C ILE A 331 6.04 25.06 -18.39
N ALA A 332 5.42 26.27 -18.33
CA ALA A 332 4.80 26.88 -19.49
C ALA A 332 5.78 27.15 -20.63
N ASN A 333 7.00 27.59 -20.30
CA ASN A 333 8.06 27.82 -21.28
C ASN A 333 8.55 26.52 -21.94
N ALA A 334 8.59 25.42 -21.18
CA ALA A 334 9.02 24.11 -21.69
C ALA A 334 7.94 23.43 -22.56
N TYR A 335 6.67 23.71 -22.30
CA TYR A 335 5.52 23.08 -22.99
C TYR A 335 4.55 24.12 -23.57
N PRO A 336 4.98 24.93 -24.56
CA PRO A 336 4.15 26.02 -25.11
C PRO A 336 2.88 25.55 -25.83
N ASP A 337 2.81 24.29 -26.24
CA ASP A 337 1.64 23.68 -26.88
C ASP A 337 0.55 23.25 -25.89
N TYR A 338 0.80 23.38 -24.57
CA TYR A 338 -0.14 23.04 -23.51
C TYR A 338 -0.70 24.31 -22.87
N LYS A 339 -2.01 24.38 -22.68
CA LYS A 339 -2.62 25.44 -21.87
C LYS A 339 -2.34 25.16 -20.39
N LEU A 340 -1.75 26.12 -19.68
CA LEU A 340 -1.44 25.99 -18.27
C LEU A 340 -2.64 26.39 -17.40
N TYR A 341 -2.95 25.56 -16.40
CA TYR A 341 -3.92 25.82 -15.35
C TYR A 341 -3.27 25.71 -13.98
N ARG A 342 -3.84 26.38 -12.99
CA ARG A 342 -3.39 26.41 -11.60
C ARG A 342 -4.47 25.89 -10.67
N ALA A 343 -4.10 25.07 -9.68
CA ALA A 343 -4.95 24.78 -8.54
C ALA A 343 -4.15 24.72 -7.23
N TRP A 344 -4.85 24.96 -6.11
CA TRP A 344 -4.27 24.79 -4.79
C TRP A 344 -5.07 23.82 -3.94
N THR A 345 -4.37 23.06 -3.05
CA THR A 345 -4.99 22.06 -2.19
C THR A 345 -5.41 22.64 -0.84
N SER A 346 -4.71 23.64 -0.29
CA SER A 346 -5.02 24.19 1.04
C SER A 346 -6.28 25.06 1.06
N LYS A 347 -7.38 24.48 1.55
CA LYS A 347 -8.67 25.18 1.72
C LYS A 347 -8.54 26.42 2.59
N MET A 348 -7.69 26.38 3.63
CA MET A 348 -7.47 27.48 4.55
C MET A 348 -6.78 28.66 3.85
N ILE A 349 -5.75 28.38 3.04
CA ILE A 349 -5.06 29.43 2.29
C ILE A 349 -5.99 30.04 1.23
N LEU A 350 -6.75 29.23 0.49
CA LEU A 350 -7.74 29.68 -0.48
C LEU A 350 -8.77 30.64 0.16
N ALA A 351 -9.32 30.26 1.31
CA ALA A 351 -10.27 31.09 2.05
C ALA A 351 -9.61 32.41 2.54
N LYS A 352 -8.35 32.35 3.04
CA LYS A 352 -7.60 33.51 3.54
C LYS A 352 -7.36 34.54 2.44
N ILE A 353 -6.86 34.11 1.26
CA ILE A 353 -6.59 35.04 0.14
C ILE A 353 -7.88 35.57 -0.49
N LYS A 354 -8.92 34.76 -0.63
CA LYS A 354 -10.23 35.20 -1.12
C LYS A 354 -10.80 36.31 -0.22
N LYS A 355 -10.70 36.15 1.12
CA LYS A 355 -11.20 37.15 2.07
C LYS A 355 -10.37 38.42 2.12
N ARG A 356 -9.02 38.29 2.09
CA ARG A 356 -8.08 39.43 2.26
C ARG A 356 -7.88 40.21 0.97
N ASP A 357 -7.67 39.48 -0.16
CA ASP A 357 -7.20 40.04 -1.42
C ASP A 357 -8.26 40.07 -2.50
N ASN A 358 -9.47 39.49 -2.21
CA ASN A 358 -10.52 39.24 -3.20
C ASN A 358 -10.02 38.45 -4.44
N LEU A 359 -9.00 37.63 -4.23
CA LEU A 359 -8.40 36.78 -5.26
C LEU A 359 -8.98 35.39 -5.19
N HIS A 360 -9.56 34.93 -6.28
CA HIS A 360 -10.01 33.55 -6.43
C HIS A 360 -8.91 32.72 -7.13
N ILE A 361 -8.49 31.65 -6.51
CA ILE A 361 -7.64 30.62 -7.10
C ILE A 361 -8.41 29.31 -6.95
N ASN A 362 -8.45 28.53 -8.01
CA ASN A 362 -9.20 27.27 -8.05
C ASN A 362 -8.60 26.24 -7.07
N ASN A 363 -9.47 25.46 -6.43
CA ASN A 363 -9.10 24.15 -5.93
C ASN A 363 -9.04 23.15 -7.10
N VAL A 364 -8.67 21.88 -6.83
CA VAL A 364 -8.49 20.88 -7.89
C VAL A 364 -9.79 20.65 -8.67
N LYS A 365 -10.92 20.52 -7.99
CA LYS A 365 -12.23 20.28 -8.63
C LYS A 365 -12.65 21.45 -9.52
N GLU A 366 -12.54 22.68 -9.00
CA GLU A 366 -12.85 23.89 -9.75
C GLU A 366 -11.97 24.01 -11.01
N ALA A 367 -10.68 23.66 -10.93
CA ALA A 367 -9.79 23.66 -12.09
C ALA A 367 -10.15 22.57 -13.11
N MET A 368 -10.55 21.37 -12.65
CA MET A 368 -11.03 20.31 -13.55
C MET A 368 -12.31 20.74 -14.28
N GLU A 369 -13.26 21.37 -13.57
CA GLU A 369 -14.49 21.90 -14.16
C GLU A 369 -14.21 23.03 -15.18
N GLU A 370 -13.27 23.92 -14.87
CA GLU A 370 -12.82 24.97 -15.81
C GLU A 370 -12.23 24.37 -17.08
N MET A 371 -11.35 23.36 -16.96
CA MET A 371 -10.76 22.69 -18.12
C MET A 371 -11.80 21.96 -18.97
N ILE A 372 -12.82 21.36 -18.37
CA ILE A 372 -13.95 20.76 -19.10
C ILE A 372 -14.71 21.83 -19.87
N ALA A 373 -15.02 22.97 -19.24
CA ALA A 373 -15.71 24.09 -19.89
C ALA A 373 -14.90 24.67 -21.06
N ASP A 374 -13.58 24.68 -20.97
CA ASP A 374 -12.66 25.11 -22.02
C ASP A 374 -12.46 24.06 -23.14
N GLY A 375 -13.08 22.87 -23.00
CA GLY A 375 -12.99 21.79 -23.98
C GLY A 375 -11.63 21.11 -24.04
N ILE A 376 -10.89 21.10 -22.91
CA ILE A 376 -9.63 20.33 -22.78
C ILE A 376 -9.95 18.84 -22.83
N THR A 377 -9.16 18.09 -23.57
CA THR A 377 -9.33 16.64 -23.73
C THR A 377 -8.22 15.83 -23.03
N ASP A 378 -7.02 16.38 -22.96
CA ASP A 378 -5.84 15.69 -22.42
C ASP A 378 -5.18 16.54 -21.36
N VAL A 379 -5.04 16.00 -20.15
CA VAL A 379 -4.53 16.72 -18.99
C VAL A 379 -3.33 16.01 -18.40
N ILE A 380 -2.27 16.78 -18.12
CA ILE A 380 -1.17 16.38 -17.26
C ILE A 380 -1.33 17.16 -15.95
N ILE A 381 -1.36 16.47 -14.82
CA ILE A 381 -1.46 17.08 -13.50
C ILE A 381 -0.09 16.98 -12.84
N GLN A 382 0.58 18.13 -12.67
CA GLN A 382 1.90 18.20 -12.03
C GLN A 382 1.77 18.76 -10.60
N PRO A 383 1.90 17.91 -9.57
CA PRO A 383 2.00 18.38 -8.20
C PRO A 383 3.34 19.06 -7.93
N THR A 384 3.32 20.13 -7.15
CA THR A 384 4.53 20.76 -6.62
C THR A 384 4.79 20.41 -5.16
N HIS A 385 4.16 19.34 -4.66
CA HIS A 385 4.39 18.83 -3.31
C HIS A 385 5.81 18.28 -3.17
N VAL A 386 6.38 18.39 -1.96
CA VAL A 386 7.73 17.85 -1.69
C VAL A 386 7.72 16.32 -1.67
N ILE A 387 6.67 15.73 -1.11
CA ILE A 387 6.54 14.29 -0.91
C ILE A 387 5.18 13.76 -1.42
N ASN A 388 5.11 12.46 -1.66
CA ASN A 388 3.85 11.78 -1.96
C ASN A 388 3.07 11.51 -0.65
N GLY A 389 2.53 12.57 -0.05
CA GLY A 389 1.78 12.55 1.20
C GLY A 389 0.28 12.69 0.99
N ILE A 390 -0.46 12.87 2.10
CA ILE A 390 -1.93 12.96 2.15
C ILE A 390 -2.48 13.98 1.12
N GLU A 391 -1.87 15.17 1.03
CA GLU A 391 -2.32 16.21 0.10
C GLU A 391 -2.22 15.78 -1.38
N ASN A 392 -1.17 15.02 -1.72
CA ASN A 392 -1.00 14.51 -3.08
C ASN A 392 -1.98 13.38 -3.39
N GLU A 393 -2.32 12.54 -2.43
CA GLU A 393 -3.32 11.49 -2.57
C GLU A 393 -4.72 12.09 -2.77
N LEU A 394 -5.12 13.02 -1.91
CA LEU A 394 -6.41 13.73 -2.03
C LEU A 394 -6.53 14.49 -3.36
N MET A 395 -5.45 15.13 -3.81
CA MET A 395 -5.40 15.78 -5.12
C MET A 395 -5.68 14.80 -6.26
N LYS A 396 -5.08 13.61 -6.21
CA LYS A 396 -5.32 12.56 -7.22
C LYS A 396 -6.75 12.06 -7.18
N GLU A 397 -7.31 11.82 -6.00
CA GLU A 397 -8.71 11.41 -5.83
C GLU A 397 -9.67 12.46 -6.40
N ASP A 398 -9.47 13.74 -6.05
CA ASP A 398 -10.27 14.84 -6.58
C ASP A 398 -10.21 14.93 -8.11
N ALA A 399 -9.03 14.81 -8.71
CA ALA A 399 -8.84 14.85 -10.15
C ALA A 399 -9.45 13.62 -10.86
N LEU A 400 -9.25 12.43 -10.31
CA LEU A 400 -9.78 11.18 -10.88
C LEU A 400 -11.30 11.11 -10.84
N SER A 401 -11.97 11.87 -9.95
CA SER A 401 -13.43 11.96 -9.95
C SER A 401 -14.00 12.53 -11.27
N TYR A 402 -13.18 13.21 -12.06
CA TYR A 402 -13.52 13.76 -13.40
C TYR A 402 -12.95 12.94 -14.56
N GLN A 403 -12.40 11.76 -14.33
CA GLN A 403 -11.72 10.97 -15.35
C GLN A 403 -12.57 10.70 -16.59
N GLU A 404 -13.88 10.55 -16.42
CA GLU A 404 -14.81 10.31 -17.53
C GLU A 404 -14.99 11.52 -18.48
N SER A 405 -14.61 12.71 -18.05
CA SER A 405 -14.76 13.96 -18.81
C SER A 405 -13.54 14.27 -19.69
N PHE A 406 -12.44 13.54 -19.53
CA PHE A 406 -11.20 13.73 -20.28
C PHE A 406 -10.85 12.48 -21.09
N HIS A 407 -10.17 12.67 -22.20
CA HIS A 407 -9.59 11.57 -22.98
C HIS A 407 -8.43 10.92 -22.22
N SER A 408 -7.57 11.74 -21.61
CA SER A 408 -6.50 11.27 -20.76
C SER A 408 -6.23 12.20 -19.58
N ILE A 409 -6.00 11.62 -18.40
CA ILE A 409 -5.42 12.30 -17.23
C ILE A 409 -4.14 11.56 -16.85
N ARG A 410 -3.02 12.28 -16.85
CA ARG A 410 -1.70 11.76 -16.44
C ARG A 410 -1.18 12.55 -15.27
N PHE A 411 -0.45 11.89 -14.38
CA PHE A 411 0.08 12.51 -13.18
C PHE A 411 1.59 12.53 -13.22
N GLY A 412 2.17 13.72 -13.10
CA GLY A 412 3.56 13.87 -12.72
C GLY A 412 3.78 13.50 -11.25
N THR A 413 5.01 13.45 -10.84
CA THR A 413 5.41 13.04 -9.49
C THR A 413 5.74 14.24 -8.59
N PRO A 414 5.58 14.13 -7.25
CA PRO A 414 6.15 15.06 -6.27
C PRO A 414 7.68 15.14 -6.35
N LEU A 415 8.27 16.13 -5.66
CA LEU A 415 9.71 16.43 -5.73
C LEU A 415 10.60 15.23 -5.35
N LEU A 416 10.30 14.56 -4.24
CA LEU A 416 11.08 13.44 -3.71
C LEU A 416 10.40 12.11 -4.04
N THR A 417 10.55 11.62 -5.26
CA THR A 417 9.89 10.39 -5.71
C THR A 417 10.88 9.30 -6.11
N SER A 418 12.02 9.67 -6.67
CA SER A 418 13.07 8.73 -7.12
C SER A 418 14.42 9.01 -6.45
N GLU A 419 15.34 8.05 -6.55
CA GLU A 419 16.72 8.25 -6.08
C GLU A 419 17.42 9.35 -6.88
N GLU A 420 17.14 9.46 -8.19
CA GLU A 420 17.70 10.51 -9.05
C GLU A 420 17.20 11.91 -8.63
N ASP A 421 15.92 12.03 -8.28
CA ASP A 421 15.35 13.28 -7.76
C ASP A 421 16.00 13.66 -6.44
N ASN A 422 16.14 12.70 -5.51
CA ASN A 422 16.80 12.90 -4.23
C ASN A 422 18.25 13.37 -4.42
N GLN A 423 19.01 12.78 -5.35
CA GLN A 423 20.36 13.19 -5.67
C GLN A 423 20.39 14.63 -6.20
N THR A 424 19.51 14.97 -7.15
CA THR A 424 19.42 16.31 -7.71
C THR A 424 19.08 17.37 -6.66
N VAL A 425 18.20 17.03 -5.71
CA VAL A 425 17.86 17.91 -4.57
C VAL A 425 19.08 18.10 -3.67
N ILE A 426 19.80 17.03 -3.33
CA ILE A 426 21.03 17.09 -2.52
C ILE A 426 22.06 18.00 -3.21
N ASP A 427 22.34 17.76 -4.48
CA ASP A 427 23.33 18.52 -5.24
C ASP A 427 22.94 20.01 -5.34
N THR A 428 21.65 20.30 -5.55
CA THR A 428 21.14 21.67 -5.62
C THR A 428 21.32 22.39 -4.29
N ILE A 429 20.88 21.78 -3.18
CA ILE A 429 20.99 22.39 -1.85
C ILE A 429 22.45 22.53 -1.42
N ALA A 430 23.27 21.49 -1.58
CA ALA A 430 24.68 21.54 -1.23
C ALA A 430 25.44 22.58 -2.06
N GLY A 431 25.10 22.72 -3.33
CA GLY A 431 25.67 23.76 -4.21
C GLY A 431 25.31 25.18 -3.77
N GLU A 432 24.04 25.42 -3.46
CA GLU A 432 23.56 26.75 -3.00
C GLU A 432 24.17 27.18 -1.67
N PHE A 433 24.46 26.24 -0.77
CA PHE A 433 25.06 26.50 0.54
C PHE A 433 26.54 26.12 0.61
N SER A 434 27.23 26.01 -0.52
CA SER A 434 28.66 25.67 -0.61
C SER A 434 29.59 26.72 0.02
N TYR A 435 29.08 27.91 0.35
CA TYR A 435 29.82 28.98 1.03
C TYR A 435 29.98 28.73 2.55
N LEU A 436 29.23 27.75 3.12
CA LEU A 436 29.34 27.43 4.55
C LEU A 436 30.69 26.77 4.84
N LYS A 437 31.29 27.20 5.97
CA LYS A 437 32.55 26.63 6.45
C LYS A 437 32.32 25.33 7.18
N GLU A 438 33.38 24.59 7.43
CA GLU A 438 33.35 23.29 8.17
C GLU A 438 32.77 23.42 9.60
N ASP A 439 32.92 24.60 10.25
CA ASP A 439 32.40 24.90 11.56
C ASP A 439 31.02 25.61 11.55
N GLU A 440 30.37 25.62 10.38
CA GLU A 440 29.02 26.14 10.18
C GLU A 440 28.10 25.03 9.68
N VAL A 441 26.86 24.97 10.15
CA VAL A 441 25.89 23.97 9.72
C VAL A 441 24.67 24.57 9.05
N LEU A 442 24.15 23.88 8.05
CA LEU A 442 22.82 24.12 7.49
C LEU A 442 21.81 23.22 8.18
N VAL A 443 20.75 23.83 8.67
CA VAL A 443 19.61 23.12 9.26
C VAL A 443 18.38 23.41 8.41
N LEU A 444 17.89 22.39 7.76
CA LEU A 444 16.74 22.41 6.87
C LEU A 444 15.47 22.06 7.63
N MET A 445 14.43 22.88 7.49
CA MET A 445 13.13 22.68 8.13
C MET A 445 12.09 22.22 7.11
N GLY A 446 11.75 20.93 7.13
CA GLY A 446 10.61 20.35 6.41
C GLY A 446 9.32 20.49 7.19
N HIS A 447 8.17 20.36 6.53
CA HIS A 447 6.87 20.42 7.18
C HIS A 447 6.65 19.20 8.10
N GLY A 448 6.86 18.02 7.56
CA GLY A 448 6.49 16.75 8.23
C GLY A 448 5.04 16.36 7.97
N THR A 449 4.71 15.11 8.23
CA THR A 449 3.37 14.56 8.08
C THR A 449 3.21 13.29 8.91
N THR A 450 1.98 12.95 9.27
CA THR A 450 1.64 11.65 9.88
C THR A 450 1.62 10.50 8.86
N HIS A 451 1.71 10.81 7.57
CA HIS A 451 1.77 9.81 6.51
C HIS A 451 3.11 9.07 6.49
N TYR A 452 3.13 7.79 6.09
CA TYR A 452 4.34 6.96 6.07
C TYR A 452 5.47 7.53 5.19
N SER A 453 5.14 8.32 4.15
CA SER A 453 6.13 9.01 3.32
C SER A 453 7.01 10.01 4.08
N ASN A 454 6.65 10.35 5.31
CA ASN A 454 7.48 11.17 6.19
C ASN A 454 8.90 10.60 6.41
N ALA A 455 9.06 9.28 6.29
CA ALA A 455 10.36 8.62 6.43
C ALA A 455 11.44 9.15 5.47
N ILE A 456 11.03 9.75 4.34
CA ILE A 456 11.97 10.33 3.37
C ILE A 456 12.83 11.46 3.95
N TYR A 457 12.31 12.23 4.91
CA TYR A 457 13.09 13.30 5.55
C TYR A 457 14.29 12.75 6.32
N ALA A 458 14.11 11.68 7.09
CA ALA A 458 15.21 11.01 7.78
C ALA A 458 16.18 10.33 6.82
N ALA A 459 15.67 9.73 5.74
CA ALA A 459 16.49 9.11 4.70
C ALA A 459 17.33 10.16 3.96
N LEU A 460 16.74 11.31 3.63
CA LEU A 460 17.44 12.40 2.96
C LEU A 460 18.47 13.06 3.87
N ASP A 461 18.17 13.21 5.17
CA ASP A 461 19.14 13.67 6.16
C ASP A 461 20.38 12.77 6.19
N TYR A 462 20.16 11.45 6.20
CA TYR A 462 21.26 10.47 6.09
C TYR A 462 22.01 10.60 4.76
N ALA A 463 21.28 10.71 3.64
CA ALA A 463 21.88 10.80 2.31
C ALA A 463 22.79 12.02 2.13
N PHE A 464 22.48 13.19 2.74
CA PHE A 464 23.38 14.35 2.76
C PHE A 464 24.75 13.96 3.36
N LYS A 465 24.77 13.25 4.49
CA LYS A 465 26.01 12.81 5.16
C LYS A 465 26.78 11.79 4.32
N ASP A 466 26.09 10.81 3.75
CA ASP A 466 26.66 9.77 2.90
C ASP A 466 27.32 10.36 1.63
N LYS A 467 26.74 11.44 1.10
CA LYS A 467 27.26 12.17 -0.07
C LYS A 467 28.33 13.21 0.25
N GLY A 468 28.85 13.23 1.49
CA GLY A 468 29.96 14.10 1.88
C GLY A 468 29.55 15.49 2.43
N HIS A 469 28.30 15.68 2.80
CA HIS A 469 27.79 16.92 3.41
C HIS A 469 27.38 16.69 4.88
N PRO A 470 28.33 16.36 5.80
CA PRO A 470 28.04 16.02 7.19
C PRO A 470 27.49 17.21 8.00
N ASN A 471 27.64 18.43 7.50
CA ASN A 471 27.21 19.67 8.11
C ASN A 471 25.80 20.13 7.65
N ILE A 472 25.07 19.32 6.88
CA ILE A 472 23.67 19.57 6.50
C ILE A 472 22.76 18.65 7.30
N PHE A 473 21.78 19.22 7.99
CA PHE A 473 20.80 18.51 8.81
C PHE A 473 19.39 18.82 8.35
N LEU A 474 18.51 17.81 8.39
CA LEU A 474 17.12 17.95 7.99
C LEU A 474 16.18 17.45 9.10
N GLY A 475 15.33 18.34 9.56
CA GLY A 475 14.26 18.02 10.53
C GLY A 475 12.88 18.44 10.03
N THR A 476 11.85 18.18 10.82
CA THR A 476 10.46 18.52 10.49
C THR A 476 9.76 19.24 11.64
N VAL A 477 8.76 20.08 11.30
CA VAL A 477 7.95 20.81 12.29
C VAL A 477 7.00 19.85 13.01
N GLU A 478 6.25 19.04 12.25
CA GLU A 478 5.12 18.27 12.78
C GLU A 478 5.40 16.77 12.99
N ALA A 479 6.63 16.29 12.63
CA ALA A 479 6.91 14.85 12.66
C ALA A 479 8.37 14.55 13.05
N TYR A 480 8.88 13.39 12.61
CA TYR A 480 10.26 12.96 12.82
C TYR A 480 11.07 13.10 11.51
N PRO A 481 12.34 13.57 11.55
CA PRO A 481 13.14 14.01 12.71
C PRO A 481 12.60 15.27 13.37
N SER A 482 12.32 15.21 14.68
CA SER A 482 11.80 16.33 15.44
C SER A 482 12.91 17.35 15.80
N MET A 483 12.52 18.58 16.16
CA MET A 483 13.46 19.60 16.64
C MET A 483 14.37 19.08 17.78
N LEU A 484 13.81 18.30 18.71
CA LEU A 484 14.60 17.72 19.81
C LEU A 484 15.69 16.74 19.30
N SER A 485 15.37 15.92 18.32
CA SER A 485 16.33 14.98 17.70
C SER A 485 17.39 15.73 16.92
N LEU A 486 16.97 16.72 16.15
CA LEU A 486 17.81 17.60 15.36
C LEU A 486 18.80 18.38 16.23
N MET A 487 18.34 18.98 17.33
CA MET A 487 19.18 19.70 18.29
C MET A 487 20.30 18.81 18.86
N LYS A 488 20.01 17.53 19.16
CA LYS A 488 21.03 16.58 19.64
C LYS A 488 22.12 16.34 18.60
N MET A 489 21.73 16.19 17.34
CA MET A 489 22.68 15.94 16.23
C MET A 489 23.55 17.19 15.98
N VAL A 490 22.96 18.38 15.95
CA VAL A 490 23.67 19.64 15.76
C VAL A 490 24.64 19.89 16.93
N LYS A 491 24.22 19.67 18.18
CA LYS A 491 25.11 19.78 19.36
C LYS A 491 26.28 18.81 19.29
N SER A 492 26.06 17.60 18.79
CA SER A 492 27.14 16.60 18.62
C SER A 492 28.14 17.01 17.55
N TYR A 493 27.71 17.74 16.53
CA TYR A 493 28.60 18.32 15.51
C TYR A 493 29.42 19.50 16.06
N ALA A 494 28.89 20.19 17.06
CA ALA A 494 29.50 21.34 17.76
C ALA A 494 29.87 22.53 16.84
N PRO A 495 28.95 23.03 16.00
CA PRO A 495 29.22 24.14 15.11
C PRO A 495 29.33 25.48 15.87
N LYS A 496 29.98 26.46 15.26
CA LYS A 496 29.95 27.84 15.74
C LYS A 496 28.71 28.59 15.29
N LYS A 497 28.21 28.28 14.11
CA LYS A 497 27.07 28.95 13.50
C LYS A 497 26.06 27.95 12.92
N VAL A 498 24.78 28.22 13.10
CA VAL A 498 23.65 27.51 12.52
C VAL A 498 22.96 28.41 11.50
N VAL A 499 22.83 27.93 10.27
CA VAL A 499 22.05 28.56 9.23
C VAL A 499 20.76 27.77 9.06
N LEU A 500 19.62 28.44 9.25
CA LEU A 500 18.29 27.83 9.10
C LEU A 500 17.74 28.14 7.71
N ALA A 501 17.20 27.15 7.02
CA ALA A 501 16.51 27.34 5.75
C ALA A 501 15.27 26.41 5.65
N PRO A 502 14.18 26.84 4.98
CA PRO A 502 13.01 25.99 4.82
C PRO A 502 13.26 24.91 3.75
N PHE A 503 12.89 23.68 4.06
CA PHE A 503 12.82 22.59 3.10
C PHE A 503 11.36 22.38 2.66
N MET A 504 10.80 23.46 2.11
CA MET A 504 9.42 23.58 1.62
C MET A 504 9.44 24.37 0.32
N ILE A 505 8.51 24.11 -0.59
CA ILE A 505 8.44 24.81 -1.89
C ILE A 505 8.38 26.32 -1.69
N VAL A 506 7.68 26.75 -0.65
CA VAL A 506 7.43 28.16 -0.34
C VAL A 506 7.92 28.49 1.07
N ALA A 507 8.68 29.54 1.24
CA ALA A 507 9.00 30.12 2.56
C ALA A 507 7.77 30.88 3.10
N GLY A 508 6.76 30.12 3.58
CA GLY A 508 5.46 30.62 4.06
C GLY A 508 5.40 30.87 5.56
N ASP A 509 4.22 30.61 6.17
CA ASP A 509 3.97 30.83 7.61
C ASP A 509 4.97 30.06 8.49
N HIS A 510 5.17 28.76 8.26
CA HIS A 510 6.12 27.95 9.03
C HIS A 510 7.57 28.47 8.95
N ALA A 511 8.02 28.90 7.77
CA ALA A 511 9.35 29.44 7.63
C ALA A 511 9.53 30.77 8.36
N LYS A 512 8.48 31.60 8.40
CA LYS A 512 8.54 32.94 9.01
C LYS A 512 8.31 32.94 10.52
N ASN A 513 7.42 32.05 11.00
CA ASN A 513 7.01 31.98 12.38
C ASN A 513 7.71 30.85 13.14
N ASP A 514 7.57 29.60 12.69
CA ASP A 514 8.09 28.45 13.43
C ASP A 514 9.60 28.26 13.25
N MET A 515 10.17 28.67 12.08
CA MET A 515 11.61 28.61 11.86
C MET A 515 12.32 29.89 12.33
N ALA A 516 11.95 31.04 11.79
CA ALA A 516 12.70 32.29 11.91
C ALA A 516 12.02 33.36 12.80
N GLY A 517 10.91 33.02 13.45
CA GLY A 517 10.17 33.95 14.32
C GLY A 517 10.83 34.17 15.67
N ASP A 518 10.35 35.23 16.38
CA ASP A 518 10.83 35.59 17.71
C ASP A 518 10.15 34.81 18.85
N ASP A 519 9.20 33.92 18.54
CA ASP A 519 8.54 33.09 19.53
C ASP A 519 9.55 32.15 20.21
N PRO A 520 9.49 31.95 21.55
CA PRO A 520 10.40 31.04 22.26
C PRO A 520 10.46 29.61 21.69
N ASP A 521 9.37 29.17 21.07
CA ASP A 521 9.25 27.82 20.47
C ASP A 521 9.76 27.77 19.02
N SER A 522 10.11 28.91 18.42
CA SER A 522 10.73 28.95 17.08
C SER A 522 12.09 28.26 17.07
N TRP A 523 12.46 27.65 15.94
CA TRP A 523 13.77 27.00 15.78
C TRP A 523 14.91 28.01 16.00
N TYR A 524 14.76 29.23 15.50
CA TYR A 524 15.72 30.31 15.71
C TYR A 524 15.96 30.57 17.21
N SER A 525 14.89 30.81 17.97
CA SER A 525 14.96 31.09 19.40
C SER A 525 15.54 29.92 20.18
N GLN A 526 15.17 28.69 19.85
CA GLN A 526 15.69 27.47 20.50
C GLN A 526 17.21 27.32 20.27
N PHE A 527 17.71 27.54 19.04
CA PHE A 527 19.15 27.45 18.77
C PHE A 527 19.92 28.62 19.44
N VAL A 528 19.36 29.83 19.49
CA VAL A 528 19.94 30.96 20.23
C VAL A 528 20.02 30.68 21.73
N GLN A 529 18.97 30.11 22.33
CA GLN A 529 18.95 29.72 23.77
C GLN A 529 20.03 28.68 24.10
N GLU A 530 20.35 27.82 23.16
CA GLU A 530 21.41 26.82 23.28
C GLU A 530 22.83 27.38 23.04
N GLY A 531 22.94 28.70 22.77
CA GLY A 531 24.19 29.43 22.66
C GLY A 531 24.81 29.47 21.26
N PHE A 532 24.11 29.07 20.23
CA PHE A 532 24.59 29.15 18.85
C PHE A 532 24.41 30.55 18.25
N GLN A 533 25.30 30.91 17.35
CA GLN A 533 25.07 32.02 16.43
C GLN A 533 24.12 31.52 15.34
N VAL A 534 22.98 32.19 15.14
CA VAL A 534 21.93 31.73 14.20
C VAL A 534 21.71 32.76 13.10
N GLU A 535 21.59 32.28 11.87
CA GLU A 535 21.15 33.04 10.70
C GLU A 535 19.98 32.33 10.04
N SER A 536 18.98 33.06 9.52
CA SER A 536 17.85 32.49 8.82
C SER A 536 17.84 32.93 7.36
N VAL A 537 17.73 31.96 6.44
CA VAL A 537 17.60 32.16 5.00
C VAL A 537 16.17 31.81 4.59
N LEU A 538 15.34 32.84 4.34
CA LEU A 538 13.92 32.68 3.97
C LEU A 538 13.76 32.47 2.45
N LYS A 539 14.40 31.44 1.90
CA LYS A 539 14.35 31.06 0.48
C LYS A 539 13.71 29.69 0.33
N GLY A 540 12.55 29.62 -0.33
CA GLY A 540 11.84 28.37 -0.55
C GLY A 540 12.47 27.51 -1.65
N LEU A 541 12.21 26.19 -1.65
CA LEU A 541 12.76 25.26 -2.65
C LEU A 541 12.40 25.67 -4.09
N GLY A 542 11.22 26.26 -4.30
CA GLY A 542 10.78 26.75 -5.62
C GLY A 542 11.62 27.90 -6.19
N GLU A 543 12.47 28.56 -5.38
CA GLU A 543 13.38 29.60 -5.84
C GLU A 543 14.67 29.04 -6.45
N TYR A 544 14.99 27.75 -6.21
CA TYR A 544 16.18 27.12 -6.76
C TYR A 544 15.90 26.57 -8.16
N GLU A 545 16.70 26.97 -9.13
CA GLU A 545 16.52 26.55 -10.54
C GLU A 545 16.61 25.02 -10.71
N GLY A 546 17.53 24.34 -10.00
CA GLY A 546 17.67 22.90 -10.02
C GLY A 546 16.38 22.18 -9.59
N ILE A 547 15.67 22.71 -8.60
CA ILE A 547 14.39 22.18 -8.12
C ILE A 547 13.29 22.43 -9.16
N ARG A 548 13.20 23.62 -9.75
CA ARG A 548 12.19 23.90 -10.79
C ARG A 548 12.35 23.04 -12.03
N ARG A 549 13.60 22.75 -12.43
CA ARG A 549 13.91 21.84 -13.54
C ARG A 549 13.42 20.41 -13.29
N LEU A 550 13.41 19.95 -12.03
CA LEU A 550 12.84 18.64 -11.70
C LEU A 550 11.34 18.57 -12.01
N PHE A 551 10.57 19.61 -11.67
CA PHE A 551 9.14 19.62 -12.02
C PHE A 551 8.90 19.65 -13.53
N VAL A 552 9.75 20.35 -14.29
CA VAL A 552 9.71 20.30 -15.77
C VAL A 552 10.02 18.88 -16.29
N LYS A 553 11.02 18.20 -15.69
CA LYS A 553 11.35 16.80 -16.01
C LYS A 553 10.18 15.86 -15.68
N HIS A 554 9.55 16.02 -14.51
CA HIS A 554 8.42 15.17 -14.12
C HIS A 554 7.22 15.29 -15.07
N VAL A 555 7.01 16.45 -15.69
CA VAL A 555 6.05 16.59 -16.79
C VAL A 555 6.52 15.80 -18.02
N ALA A 556 7.82 15.88 -18.40
CA ALA A 556 8.37 15.11 -19.52
C ALA A 556 8.20 13.60 -19.33
N ASP A 557 8.41 13.11 -18.12
CA ASP A 557 8.30 11.67 -17.78
C ASP A 557 6.88 11.14 -17.99
N THR A 558 5.85 12.00 -17.93
CA THR A 558 4.47 11.62 -18.24
C THR A 558 4.19 11.49 -19.74
N LEU A 559 5.10 11.98 -20.59
CA LEU A 559 4.94 12.00 -22.05
C LEU A 559 5.63 10.82 -22.74
N GLN A 560 6.45 10.08 -22.00
CA GLN A 560 7.10 8.86 -22.46
C GLN A 560 6.17 7.65 -22.25
#